data_f056ddaa7d8910205de875540bfc42ad
#
_entry.id   f056ddaa7d8910205de875540bfc42ad
#
_cell.length_a   1.000
_cell.length_b   1.000
_cell.length_c   1.000
_cell.angle_alpha   90.00
_cell.angle_beta   90.00
_cell.angle_gamma   90.00
#
_symmetry.space_group_name_H-M   'P 1'
#
loop_
_entity.id
_entity.type
_entity.pdbx_description
1 polymer ?
#
loop_
_entity_poly.entity_id
_entity_poly.type
_entity_poly.pdbx_seq_one_letter_code
_entity_poly.pdbx_strand_id
1 'polypeptide(L)'
;MAEEWAKNFRDETRATHEARETAEDHLNVLKNQQKQMTKQVKKALQDKASAEAGLKTTEKQAETLRSELHLCEINLATERQMVKDLREELRKAKEAA
;
A
#
# COMPACT_ATOMS: atom_id res chain seq x y z
N MET A 1 64.33 31.93 5.07
CA MET A 1 63.33 31.85 6.15
C MET A 1 62.00 32.45 5.76
N ALA A 2 61.95 33.68 5.27
CA ALA A 2 60.66 34.26 4.84
C ALA A 2 60.00 33.54 3.66
N GLU A 3 60.80 33.01 2.72
CA GLU A 3 60.30 32.26 1.57
C GLU A 3 59.73 30.91 1.96
N GLU A 4 60.36 30.20 2.90
CA GLU A 4 59.85 28.95 3.43
C GLU A 4 58.54 29.14 4.19
N TRP A 5 58.44 30.17 5.01
CA TRP A 5 57.22 30.51 5.73
C TRP A 5 56.08 30.81 4.75
N ALA A 6 56.32 31.62 3.75
CA ALA A 6 55.34 31.98 2.73
C ALA A 6 54.87 30.73 1.94
N LYS A 7 55.79 29.83 1.61
CA LYS A 7 55.48 28.58 0.93
C LYS A 7 54.62 27.68 1.78
N ASN A 8 54.98 27.48 3.06
CA ASN A 8 54.21 26.68 3.98
C ASN A 8 52.81 27.24 4.20
N PHE A 9 52.71 28.57 4.32
CA PHE A 9 51.41 29.22 4.45
C PHE A 9 50.53 29.00 3.21
N ARG A 10 51.07 29.10 2.02
CA ARG A 10 50.33 28.82 0.78
C ARG A 10 49.88 27.38 0.67
N ASP A 11 50.76 26.43 1.06
CA ASP A 11 50.46 25.00 1.03
C ASP A 11 49.35 24.67 2.01
N GLU A 12 49.39 25.22 3.22
CA GLU A 12 48.34 25.06 4.21
C GLU A 12 46.99 25.64 3.77
N THR A 13 47.04 26.84 3.17
CA THR A 13 45.84 27.49 2.63
C THR A 13 45.23 26.70 1.51
N ARG A 14 46.07 26.13 0.63
CA ARG A 14 45.60 25.28 -0.48
C ARG A 14 44.98 23.99 0.06
N ALA A 15 45.63 23.33 1.03
CA ALA A 15 45.12 22.11 1.63
C ALA A 15 43.75 22.35 2.33
N THR A 16 43.64 23.50 3.03
CA THR A 16 42.39 23.89 3.67
C THR A 16 41.27 24.13 2.64
N HIS A 17 41.59 24.81 1.55
CA HIS A 17 40.65 25.07 0.47
C HIS A 17 40.17 23.80 -0.21
N GLU A 18 41.10 22.90 -0.51
CA GLU A 18 40.77 21.59 -1.09
C GLU A 18 39.90 20.73 -0.16
N ALA A 19 40.22 20.74 1.14
CA ALA A 19 39.40 20.04 2.15
C ALA A 19 37.99 20.64 2.23
N ARG A 20 37.86 21.96 2.12
CA ARG A 20 36.56 22.65 2.09
C ARG A 20 35.76 22.26 0.86
N GLU A 21 36.36 22.26 -0.33
CA GLU A 21 35.69 21.86 -1.56
C GLU A 21 35.20 20.40 -1.49
N THR A 22 36.05 19.51 -1.01
CA THR A 22 35.67 18.09 -0.83
C THR A 22 34.52 17.95 0.13
N ALA A 23 34.53 18.69 1.25
CA ALA A 23 33.43 18.68 2.21
C ALA A 23 32.14 19.25 1.62
N GLU A 24 32.21 20.31 0.84
CA GLU A 24 31.05 20.90 0.15
C GLU A 24 30.46 19.93 -0.88
N ASP A 25 31.30 19.28 -1.68
CA ASP A 25 30.88 18.27 -2.66
C ASP A 25 30.19 17.10 -1.96
N HIS A 26 30.77 16.62 -0.87
CA HIS A 26 30.20 15.54 -0.09
C HIS A 26 28.85 15.94 0.51
N LEU A 27 28.74 17.17 1.03
CA LEU A 27 27.48 17.72 1.55
C LEU A 27 26.40 17.80 0.48
N ASN A 28 26.77 18.22 -0.74
CA ASN A 28 25.85 18.29 -1.87
C ASN A 28 25.34 16.90 -2.27
N VAL A 29 26.22 15.89 -2.29
CA VAL A 29 25.82 14.50 -2.53
C VAL A 29 24.83 14.01 -1.48
N LEU A 30 25.09 14.27 -0.20
CA LEU A 30 24.21 13.91 0.90
C LEU A 30 22.85 14.61 0.79
N LYS A 31 22.82 15.90 0.44
CA LYS A 31 21.58 16.65 0.22
C LYS A 31 20.75 16.06 -0.91
N ASN A 32 21.39 15.69 -2.01
CA ASN A 32 20.71 15.05 -3.14
C ASN A 32 20.15 13.69 -2.78
N GLN A 33 20.91 12.88 -2.05
CA GLN A 33 20.45 11.59 -1.51
C GLN A 33 19.24 11.77 -0.60
N GLN A 34 19.28 12.77 0.29
CA GLN A 34 18.17 13.08 1.19
C GLN A 34 16.91 13.47 0.41
N LYS A 35 17.03 14.27 -0.64
CA LYS A 35 15.91 14.65 -1.50
C LYS A 35 15.30 13.43 -2.18
N GLN A 36 16.12 12.53 -2.70
CA GLN A 36 15.67 11.30 -3.33
C GLN A 36 14.96 10.38 -2.34
N MET A 37 15.53 10.22 -1.15
CA MET A 37 14.92 9.43 -0.08
C MET A 37 13.57 10.02 0.34
N THR A 38 13.46 11.33 0.48
CA THR A 38 12.21 12.01 0.80
C THR A 38 11.14 11.76 -0.26
N LYS A 39 11.51 11.81 -1.54
CA LYS A 39 10.60 11.49 -2.65
C LYS A 39 10.13 10.02 -2.61
N GLN A 40 11.05 9.11 -2.35
CA GLN A 40 10.74 7.67 -2.25
C GLN A 40 9.81 7.39 -1.08
N VAL A 41 10.05 8.00 0.08
CA VAL A 41 9.18 7.87 1.25
C VAL A 41 7.78 8.42 0.95
N LYS A 42 7.68 9.58 0.33
CA LYS A 42 6.40 10.17 -0.09
C LYS A 42 5.63 9.24 -1.01
N LYS A 43 6.30 8.69 -2.02
CA LYS A 43 5.70 7.75 -2.96
C LYS A 43 5.22 6.48 -2.24
N ALA A 44 6.04 5.92 -1.36
CA ALA A 44 5.69 4.74 -0.59
C ALA A 44 4.47 4.99 0.31
N LEU A 45 4.36 6.16 0.93
CA LEU A 45 3.20 6.54 1.74
C LEU A 45 1.94 6.70 0.89
N GLN A 46 2.05 7.25 -0.31
CA GLN A 46 0.92 7.36 -1.25
C GLN A 46 0.47 5.98 -1.73
N ASP A 47 1.41 5.11 -2.08
CA ASP A 47 1.13 3.75 -2.50
C ASP A 47 0.45 2.95 -1.38
N LYS A 48 0.92 3.12 -0.15
CA LYS A 48 0.31 2.53 1.04
C LYS A 48 -1.14 3.00 1.22
N ALA A 49 -1.38 4.30 1.14
CA ALA A 49 -2.72 4.86 1.27
C ALA A 49 -3.67 4.33 0.19
N SER A 50 -3.19 4.24 -1.06
CA SER A 50 -3.96 3.68 -2.17
C SER A 50 -4.27 2.20 -1.95
N ALA A 51 -3.30 1.42 -1.48
CA ALA A 51 -3.49 0.01 -1.17
C ALA A 51 -4.49 -0.20 -0.03
N GLU A 52 -4.41 0.60 1.02
CA GLU A 52 -5.35 0.55 2.13
C GLU A 52 -6.78 0.91 1.70
N ALA A 53 -6.94 1.92 0.84
CA ALA A 53 -8.24 2.28 0.29
C ALA A 53 -8.81 1.16 -0.59
N GLY A 54 -7.98 0.54 -1.42
CA GLY A 54 -8.36 -0.61 -2.25
C GLY A 54 -8.77 -1.81 -1.41
N LEU A 55 -8.03 -2.11 -0.35
CA LEU A 55 -8.35 -3.19 0.58
C LEU A 55 -9.71 -2.96 1.26
N LYS A 56 -9.95 -1.74 1.73
CA LYS A 56 -11.20 -1.35 2.37
C LYS A 56 -12.40 -1.53 1.43
N THR A 57 -12.25 -1.15 0.15
CA THR A 57 -13.27 -1.35 -0.87
C THR A 57 -13.53 -2.84 -1.11
N THR A 58 -12.48 -3.64 -1.21
CA THR A 58 -12.57 -5.10 -1.39
C THR A 58 -13.26 -5.77 -0.20
N GLU A 59 -12.94 -5.35 1.01
CA GLU A 59 -13.59 -5.86 2.23
C GLU A 59 -15.10 -5.58 2.21
N LYS A 60 -15.51 -4.37 1.84
CA LYS A 60 -16.93 -4.01 1.71
C LYS A 60 -17.63 -4.85 0.64
N GLN A 61 -17.00 -5.06 -0.50
CA GLN A 61 -17.52 -5.91 -1.56
C GLN A 61 -17.69 -7.36 -1.08
N ALA A 62 -16.70 -7.88 -0.34
CA ALA A 62 -16.76 -9.21 0.23
C ALA A 62 -17.92 -9.36 1.23
N GLU A 63 -18.15 -8.36 2.08
CA GLU A 63 -19.28 -8.35 3.01
C GLU A 63 -20.63 -8.34 2.28
N THR A 64 -20.75 -7.52 1.22
CA THR A 64 -21.95 -7.47 0.40
C THR A 64 -22.22 -8.82 -0.26
N LEU A 65 -21.20 -9.45 -0.83
CA LEU A 65 -21.32 -10.76 -1.46
C LEU A 65 -21.71 -11.84 -0.46
N ARG A 66 -21.18 -11.82 0.75
CA ARG A 66 -21.57 -12.75 1.83
C ARG A 66 -23.03 -12.58 2.21
N SER A 67 -23.50 -11.33 2.33
CA SER A 67 -24.91 -11.05 2.62
C SER A 67 -25.82 -11.53 1.50
N GLU A 68 -25.48 -11.30 0.25
CA GLU A 68 -26.23 -11.77 -0.92
C GLU A 68 -26.27 -13.29 -0.97
N LEU A 69 -25.13 -13.94 -0.71
CA LEU A 69 -25.06 -15.40 -0.66
C LEU A 69 -25.97 -15.97 0.43
N HIS A 70 -25.96 -15.35 1.61
CA HIS A 70 -26.80 -15.77 2.71
C HIS A 70 -28.29 -15.66 2.37
N LEU A 71 -28.71 -14.55 1.73
CA LEU A 71 -30.07 -14.38 1.25
C LEU A 71 -30.45 -15.44 0.19
N CYS A 72 -29.57 -15.73 -0.74
CA CYS A 72 -29.78 -16.79 -1.73
C CYS A 72 -29.94 -18.17 -1.07
N GLU A 73 -29.17 -18.48 -0.05
CA GLU A 73 -29.27 -19.72 0.70
C GLU A 73 -30.62 -19.84 1.41
N ILE A 74 -31.08 -18.75 2.04
CA ILE A 74 -32.39 -18.69 2.69
C ILE A 74 -33.50 -18.89 1.66
N ASN A 75 -33.45 -18.20 0.53
CA ASN A 75 -34.43 -18.31 -0.53
C ASN A 75 -34.49 -19.74 -1.11
N LEU A 76 -33.32 -20.33 -1.31
CA LEU A 76 -33.23 -21.71 -1.81
C LEU A 76 -33.85 -22.70 -0.83
N ALA A 77 -33.57 -22.54 0.46
CA ALA A 77 -34.17 -23.39 1.49
C ALA A 77 -35.70 -23.26 1.52
N THR A 78 -36.20 -22.04 1.39
CA THR A 78 -37.63 -21.73 1.32
C THR A 78 -38.28 -22.40 0.11
N GLU A 79 -37.69 -22.25 -1.07
CA GLU A 79 -38.21 -22.89 -2.29
C GLU A 79 -38.19 -24.40 -2.23
N ARG A 80 -37.16 -24.99 -1.66
CA ARG A 80 -37.08 -26.45 -1.46
C ARG A 80 -38.19 -26.93 -0.54
N GLN A 81 -38.49 -26.18 0.51
CA GLN A 81 -39.56 -26.52 1.43
C GLN A 81 -40.93 -26.40 0.71
N MET A 82 -41.14 -25.37 -0.08
CA MET A 82 -42.37 -25.23 -0.88
C MET A 82 -42.58 -26.38 -1.85
N VAL A 83 -41.52 -26.80 -2.53
CA VAL A 83 -41.58 -27.95 -3.46
C VAL A 83 -41.94 -29.22 -2.69
N LYS A 84 -41.36 -29.42 -1.53
CA LYS A 84 -41.63 -30.55 -0.65
C LYS A 84 -43.11 -30.58 -0.22
N ASP A 85 -43.63 -29.44 0.19
CA ASP A 85 -45.02 -29.29 0.60
C ASP A 85 -46.00 -29.57 -0.55
N LEU A 86 -45.71 -29.03 -1.73
CA LEU A 86 -46.51 -29.25 -2.93
C LEU A 86 -46.52 -30.73 -3.35
N ARG A 87 -45.38 -31.39 -3.29
CA ARG A 87 -45.31 -32.84 -3.58
C ARG A 87 -46.14 -33.66 -2.58
N GLU A 88 -46.13 -33.28 -1.34
CA GLU A 88 -46.92 -33.95 -0.30
C GLU A 88 -48.43 -33.73 -0.51
N GLU A 89 -48.83 -32.50 -0.86
CA GLU A 89 -50.21 -32.17 -1.20
C GLU A 89 -50.68 -32.95 -2.45
N LEU A 90 -49.82 -33.05 -3.45
CA LEU A 90 -50.14 -33.82 -4.68
C LEU A 90 -50.32 -35.31 -4.36
N ARG A 91 -49.44 -35.85 -3.54
CA ARG A 91 -49.52 -37.25 -3.08
C ARG A 91 -50.87 -37.51 -2.37
N LYS A 92 -51.25 -36.63 -1.44
CA LYS A 92 -52.53 -36.73 -0.72
C LYS A 92 -53.71 -36.63 -1.66
N ALA A 93 -53.68 -35.73 -2.62
CA ALA A 93 -54.74 -35.59 -3.62
C ALA A 93 -54.90 -36.86 -4.48
N LYS A 94 -53.78 -37.48 -4.86
CA LYS A 94 -53.80 -38.73 -5.63
C LYS A 94 -54.36 -39.91 -4.81
N GLU A 95 -54.03 -39.96 -3.53
CA GLU A 95 -54.57 -41.03 -2.63
C GLU A 95 -56.06 -40.87 -2.35
N ALA A 96 -56.52 -39.59 -2.28
CA ALA A 96 -57.94 -39.30 -2.06
C ALA A 96 -58.84 -39.57 -3.29
N ALA A 97 -58.23 -39.53 -4.46
CA ALA A 97 -58.95 -39.87 -5.71
C ALA A 97 -59.05 -41.39 -5.89
#